data_be334356c5d90664cd048b739d9636d5
#
_entry.id   be334356c5d90664cd048b739d9636d5
#
_cell.length_a   1.000
_cell.length_b   1.000
_cell.length_c   1.000
_cell.angle_alpha   90.00
_cell.angle_beta   90.00
_cell.angle_gamma   90.00
#
_symmetry.space_group_name_H-M   'P 1'
#
loop_
_entity.id
_entity.type
_entity.pdbx_description
1 polymer ?
#
loop_
_entity_poly.entity_id
_entity_poly.type
_entity_poly.pdbx_seq_one_letter_code
_entity_poly.pdbx_strand_id
1 'polypeptide(L)'
;MAHRGIFVSFGNASGAVPAFPVLRLIGKSAYVTRPKLLDYTVDRAELVSRADEIFGWLKEGKLNVSVDCSFPLEQAAEGHLYLEAGKSKGKVLYKID
;
A
#
# COMPACT_ATOMS: atom_id res chain seq x y z
N MET A 1 -9.00 19.74 6.67
CA MET A 1 -9.09 19.43 5.23
C MET A 1 -9.39 20.71 4.46
N ALA A 2 -8.78 20.92 3.29
CA ALA A 2 -9.03 22.08 2.45
C ALA A 2 -10.45 22.06 1.84
N HIS A 3 -10.95 23.20 1.35
CA HIS A 3 -12.16 23.24 0.53
C HIS A 3 -11.96 22.38 -0.72
N ARG A 4 -12.92 21.55 -1.06
CA ARG A 4 -12.86 20.57 -2.18
C ARG A 4 -11.71 19.57 -2.05
N GLY A 5 -11.22 19.36 -0.83
CA GLY A 5 -10.17 18.38 -0.55
C GLY A 5 -10.68 16.96 -0.72
N ILE A 6 -9.75 16.04 -1.04
CA ILE A 6 -10.02 14.61 -1.20
C ILE A 6 -9.45 13.87 0.00
N PHE A 7 -10.28 13.08 0.67
CA PHE A 7 -9.85 12.13 1.69
C PHE A 7 -9.76 10.73 1.06
N VAL A 8 -8.57 10.16 1.08
CA VAL A 8 -8.32 8.84 0.52
C VAL A 8 -8.18 7.82 1.65
N SER A 9 -9.14 6.91 1.76
CA SER A 9 -9.11 5.80 2.72
C SER A 9 -8.62 4.54 2.02
N PHE A 10 -7.35 4.17 2.19
CA PHE A 10 -6.72 3.09 1.41
C PHE A 10 -6.37 1.83 2.23
N GLY A 11 -6.59 1.82 3.53
CA GLY A 11 -6.25 0.67 4.37
C GLY A 11 -7.20 0.45 5.55
N ASN A 12 -7.18 -0.74 6.12
CA ASN A 12 -7.93 -1.17 7.30
C ASN A 12 -7.02 -1.86 8.32
N ALA A 13 -5.76 -1.46 8.43
CA ALA A 13 -4.80 -2.12 9.32
C ALA A 13 -5.24 -2.17 10.79
N SER A 14 -5.97 -1.16 11.25
CA SER A 14 -6.54 -1.09 12.60
C SER A 14 -8.02 -1.47 12.67
N GLY A 15 -8.57 -2.09 11.63
CA GLY A 15 -9.98 -2.43 11.52
C GLY A 15 -10.76 -1.55 10.55
N ALA A 16 -12.03 -1.86 10.37
CA ALA A 16 -12.90 -1.13 9.46
C ALA A 16 -13.19 0.29 9.96
N VAL A 17 -13.24 1.24 9.04
CA VAL A 17 -13.68 2.61 9.34
C VAL A 17 -15.17 2.58 9.72
N PRO A 18 -15.57 3.15 10.88
CA PRO A 18 -16.97 3.26 11.23
C PRO A 18 -17.79 4.04 10.21
N ALA A 19 -19.08 3.73 10.10
CA ALA A 19 -19.99 4.49 9.26
C ALA A 19 -20.02 5.97 9.67
N PHE A 20 -20.02 6.87 8.71
CA PHE A 20 -20.16 8.29 8.97
C PHE A 20 -21.22 8.91 8.05
N PRO A 21 -21.97 9.94 8.51
CA PRO A 21 -22.96 10.60 7.69
C PRO A 21 -22.32 11.38 6.53
N VAL A 22 -22.78 11.16 5.30
CA VAL A 22 -22.29 11.87 4.10
C VAL A 22 -22.42 13.39 4.21
N LEU A 23 -23.44 13.87 4.93
CA LEU A 23 -23.63 15.29 5.20
C LEU A 23 -22.43 15.98 5.87
N ARG A 24 -21.55 15.26 6.52
CA ARG A 24 -20.32 15.84 7.08
C ARG A 24 -19.37 16.43 6.01
N LEU A 25 -19.55 16.05 4.76
CA LEU A 25 -18.73 16.55 3.65
C LEU A 25 -19.16 17.94 3.15
N ILE A 26 -20.40 18.36 3.44
CA ILE A 26 -20.99 19.60 2.88
C ILE A 26 -20.22 20.87 3.28
N GLY A 27 -19.71 20.92 4.51
CA GLY A 27 -19.06 22.13 5.04
C GLY A 27 -17.83 22.61 4.25
N LYS A 28 -17.24 21.73 3.44
CA LYS A 28 -16.09 22.04 2.58
C LYS A 28 -16.21 21.48 1.18
N SER A 29 -17.37 20.98 0.79
CA SER A 29 -17.58 20.28 -0.49
C SER A 29 -16.51 19.22 -0.73
N ALA A 30 -16.25 18.41 0.29
CA ALA A 30 -15.15 17.47 0.29
C ALA A 30 -15.49 16.17 -0.43
N TYR A 31 -14.47 15.46 -0.87
CA TYR A 31 -14.58 14.13 -1.48
C TYR A 31 -14.04 13.08 -0.55
N VAL A 32 -14.62 11.88 -0.59
CA VAL A 32 -14.09 10.68 0.04
C VAL A 32 -14.01 9.59 -1.00
N THR A 33 -12.85 8.95 -1.08
CA THR A 33 -12.65 7.81 -1.98
C THR A 33 -11.98 6.65 -1.25
N ARG A 34 -12.30 5.44 -1.69
CA ARG A 34 -11.69 4.19 -1.23
C ARG A 34 -11.10 3.46 -2.45
N PRO A 35 -9.87 3.80 -2.85
CA PRO A 35 -9.26 3.17 -4.02
C PRO A 35 -8.89 1.72 -3.72
N LYS A 36 -8.93 0.92 -4.77
CA LYS A 36 -8.47 -0.47 -4.80
C LYS A 36 -7.45 -0.61 -5.94
N LEU A 37 -6.30 -1.19 -5.65
CA LEU A 37 -5.22 -1.31 -6.63
C LEU A 37 -5.67 -1.97 -7.94
N LEU A 38 -6.53 -2.99 -7.84
CA LEU A 38 -7.02 -3.72 -9.01
C LEU A 38 -7.78 -2.83 -10.01
N ASP A 39 -8.43 -1.76 -9.55
CA ASP A 39 -9.15 -0.85 -10.43
C ASP A 39 -8.21 0.08 -11.22
N TYR A 40 -6.95 0.20 -10.77
CA TYR A 40 -5.87 0.95 -11.43
C TYR A 40 -4.95 0.08 -12.30
N THR A 41 -5.21 -1.23 -12.34
CA THR A 41 -4.40 -2.20 -13.07
C THR A 41 -5.29 -3.20 -13.80
N VAL A 42 -6.43 -2.74 -14.31
CA VAL A 42 -7.44 -3.58 -14.97
C VAL A 42 -6.89 -4.19 -16.26
N ASP A 43 -6.21 -3.39 -17.06
CA ASP A 43 -5.60 -3.89 -18.27
C ASP A 43 -4.09 -4.11 -18.14
N ARG A 44 -3.56 -4.99 -18.98
CA ARG A 44 -2.14 -5.37 -18.96
C ARG A 44 -1.22 -4.20 -19.32
N ALA A 45 -1.63 -3.34 -20.23
CA ALA A 45 -0.80 -2.21 -20.67
C ALA A 45 -0.65 -1.18 -19.52
N GLU A 46 -1.72 -0.88 -18.81
CA GLU A 46 -1.67 0.00 -17.64
C GLU A 46 -0.81 -0.58 -16.52
N LEU A 47 -0.98 -1.88 -16.20
CA LEU A 47 -0.13 -2.55 -15.21
C LEU A 47 1.35 -2.47 -15.57
N VAL A 48 1.71 -2.79 -16.81
CA VAL A 48 3.10 -2.75 -17.30
C VAL A 48 3.65 -1.35 -17.23
N SER A 49 2.92 -0.34 -17.73
CA SER A 49 3.35 1.06 -17.70
C SER A 49 3.68 1.54 -16.29
N ARG A 50 2.82 1.24 -15.31
CA ARG A 50 3.04 1.60 -13.90
C ARG A 50 4.22 0.86 -13.28
N ALA A 51 4.37 -0.42 -13.61
CA ALA A 51 5.49 -1.23 -13.13
C ALA A 51 6.83 -0.74 -13.70
N ASP A 52 6.88 -0.43 -14.99
CA ASP A 52 8.08 0.08 -15.68
C ASP A 52 8.52 1.41 -15.10
N GLU A 53 7.59 2.30 -14.75
CA GLU A 53 7.91 3.56 -14.08
C GLU A 53 8.59 3.33 -12.71
N ILE A 54 8.01 2.45 -11.87
CA ILE A 54 8.56 2.13 -10.54
C ILE A 54 9.93 1.45 -10.67
N PHE A 55 10.06 0.47 -11.56
CA PHE A 55 11.33 -0.21 -11.79
C PHE A 55 12.38 0.71 -12.41
N GLY A 56 11.97 1.65 -13.25
CA GLY A 56 12.82 2.72 -13.74
C GLY A 56 13.40 3.55 -12.61
N TRP A 57 12.59 4.01 -11.69
CA TRP A 57 13.03 4.77 -10.51
C TRP A 57 13.96 3.98 -9.59
N LEU A 58 13.70 2.68 -9.39
CA LEU A 58 14.60 1.80 -8.65
C LEU A 58 15.97 1.68 -9.33
N LYS A 59 15.98 1.47 -10.65
CA LYS A 59 17.19 1.34 -11.44
C LYS A 59 18.02 2.62 -11.46
N GLU A 60 17.37 3.77 -11.49
CA GLU A 60 17.99 5.10 -11.45
C GLU A 60 18.38 5.56 -10.03
N GLY A 61 18.06 4.79 -9.01
CA GLY A 61 18.33 5.14 -7.62
C GLY A 61 17.43 6.25 -7.06
N LYS A 62 16.37 6.63 -7.78
CA LYS A 62 15.39 7.63 -7.32
C LYS A 62 14.43 7.07 -6.26
N LEU A 63 14.22 5.76 -6.28
CA LEU A 63 13.43 5.03 -5.31
C LEU A 63 14.31 4.00 -4.63
N ASN A 64 14.29 3.97 -3.31
CA ASN A 64 15.02 2.98 -2.52
C ASN A 64 14.02 2.13 -1.71
N VAL A 65 14.20 0.82 -1.76
CA VAL A 65 13.41 -0.15 -0.99
C VAL A 65 14.27 -0.73 0.12
N SER A 66 13.93 -0.41 1.35
CA SER A 66 14.58 -0.98 2.51
C SER A 66 14.15 -2.43 2.73
N VAL A 67 15.10 -3.35 2.78
CA VAL A 67 14.87 -4.73 3.23
C VAL A 67 15.23 -4.81 4.71
N ASP A 68 14.29 -5.21 5.53
CA ASP A 68 14.48 -5.33 6.98
C ASP A 68 15.16 -6.65 7.34
N CYS A 69 14.58 -7.75 6.87
CA CYS A 69 15.12 -9.09 7.09
C CYS A 69 14.74 -10.06 5.97
N SER A 70 15.46 -11.16 5.93
CA SER A 70 15.19 -12.28 5.02
C SER A 70 15.20 -13.60 5.79
N PHE A 71 14.22 -14.45 5.50
CA PHE A 71 14.09 -15.79 6.05
C PHE A 71 14.29 -16.83 4.93
N PRO A 72 14.86 -18.00 5.21
CA PRO A 72 14.73 -19.13 4.30
C PRO A 72 13.26 -19.57 4.21
N LEU A 73 12.87 -20.20 3.11
CA LEU A 73 11.47 -20.59 2.90
C LEU A 73 10.93 -21.53 3.99
N GLU A 74 11.79 -22.39 4.53
CA GLU A 74 11.47 -23.32 5.63
C GLU A 74 11.04 -22.60 6.91
N GLN A 75 11.45 -21.35 7.07
CA GLN A 75 11.07 -20.49 8.22
C GLN A 75 9.93 -19.53 7.88
N ALA A 76 9.08 -19.86 6.92
CA ALA A 76 7.97 -19.00 6.51
C ALA A 76 7.05 -18.63 7.70
N ALA A 77 6.78 -19.56 8.61
CA ALA A 77 5.98 -19.31 9.81
C ALA A 77 6.58 -18.21 10.70
N GLU A 78 7.90 -18.23 10.89
CA GLU A 78 8.60 -17.22 11.69
C GLU A 78 8.55 -15.84 11.03
N GLY A 79 8.72 -15.78 9.70
CA GLY A 79 8.62 -14.56 8.94
C GLY A 79 7.22 -13.94 9.00
N HIS A 80 6.17 -14.75 8.95
CA HIS A 80 4.79 -14.28 9.15
C HIS A 80 4.57 -13.74 10.55
N LEU A 81 4.97 -14.46 11.58
CA LEU A 81 4.86 -13.98 12.96
C LEU A 81 5.63 -12.67 13.19
N TYR A 82 6.82 -12.53 12.59
CA TYR A 82 7.59 -11.31 12.65
C TYR A 82 6.85 -10.13 12.03
N LEU A 83 6.25 -10.32 10.86
CA LEU A 83 5.47 -9.29 10.17
C LEU A 83 4.21 -8.91 10.96
N GLU A 84 3.47 -9.91 11.46
CA GLU A 84 2.23 -9.71 12.25
C GLU A 84 2.51 -9.01 13.57
N ALA A 85 3.67 -9.20 14.16
CA ALA A 85 4.08 -8.50 15.38
C ALA A 85 4.30 -6.98 15.18
N GLY A 86 4.24 -6.48 13.93
CA GLY A 86 4.39 -5.05 13.62
C GLY A 86 5.79 -4.49 13.89
N LYS A 87 6.80 -5.33 13.97
CA LYS A 87 8.19 -4.94 14.29
C LYS A 87 9.01 -4.56 13.04
N SER A 88 8.54 -4.99 11.86
CA SER A 88 9.26 -4.76 10.60
C SER A 88 9.32 -3.28 10.24
N LYS A 89 10.51 -2.81 9.82
CA LYS A 89 10.76 -1.43 9.36
C LYS A 89 11.07 -1.35 7.86
N GLY A 90 10.83 -2.43 7.14
CA GLY A 90 11.09 -2.56 5.71
C GLY A 90 10.45 -3.81 5.16
N LYS A 91 10.91 -4.27 4.00
CA LYS A 91 10.42 -5.50 3.39
C LYS A 91 10.95 -6.73 4.13
N VAL A 92 10.05 -7.67 4.38
CA VAL A 92 10.39 -9.02 4.83
C VAL A 92 10.39 -9.92 3.60
N LEU A 93 11.50 -10.60 3.36
CA LEU A 93 11.71 -11.42 2.19
C LEU A 93 11.89 -12.90 2.57
N TYR A 94 11.52 -13.78 1.66
CA TYR A 94 11.90 -15.21 1.71
C TYR A 94 12.90 -15.52 0.60
N LYS A 95 13.98 -16.19 0.98
CA LYS A 95 14.94 -16.73 0.02
C LYS A 95 14.46 -18.10 -0.45
N ILE A 96 14.37 -18.26 -1.74
CA ILE A 96 14.04 -19.51 -2.41
C ILE A 96 15.28 -19.93 -3.15
N ASP A 97 15.87 -21.03 -2.72
CA ASP A 97 17.09 -21.59 -3.32
C ASP A 97 16.74 -22.49 -4.52
#